data_553cb9e129549994e381a7f35e73b34f
#
_entry.id   553cb9e129549994e381a7f35e73b34f
#
_cell.length_a   1.000
_cell.length_b   1.000
_cell.length_c   1.000
_cell.angle_alpha   90.00
_cell.angle_beta   90.00
_cell.angle_gamma   90.00
#
_symmetry.space_group_name_H-M   'P 1'
#
loop_
_entity.id
_entity.type
_entity.pdbx_description
1 polymer ?
#
loop_
_entity_poly.entity_id
_entity_poly.type
_entity_poly.pdbx_seq_one_letter_code
_entity_poly.pdbx_strand_id
1 'polypeptide(L)'
;MLFDYEQELTIHRKDATQKTAATNAETYKNIDWEQVKVEQNLADYQALVRVPFPLISKKNQLYPVWDLRKYAFLFEQSTPATVHPKLWEQGKLNVQAGLYQVTENIFQVRGFDMANITFVKGKTGWIVIDCLTSKETAEEALKLVNQHCGKHSIKAVIFSHSHIDHYGGILGILPDSTQNKNSKVYAPAGFMDAVIDENVTAATAMTRRSQYMYGIRLRRDEKGLIDNGIGKEISFGTITLIKGNRRNSPFPTSFLCK
;
A
#
# COMPACT_ATOMS: atom_id res chain seq x y z
N MET A 1 26.58 13.31 -4.42
CA MET A 1 25.94 14.18 -5.43
C MET A 1 24.45 13.86 -5.32
N LEU A 2 23.74 14.60 -4.44
CA LEU A 2 22.28 14.53 -4.36
C LEU A 2 21.77 15.25 -5.60
N PHE A 3 21.30 14.48 -6.58
CA PHE A 3 20.57 15.05 -7.70
C PHE A 3 19.36 15.78 -7.12
N ASP A 4 19.23 17.04 -7.46
CA ASP A 4 18.04 17.83 -7.16
C ASP A 4 16.89 17.30 -8.04
N TYR A 5 16.26 16.25 -7.50
CA TYR A 5 15.18 15.51 -8.14
C TYR A 5 13.99 16.40 -8.49
N GLU A 6 13.83 17.52 -7.78
CA GLU A 6 12.76 18.47 -8.03
C GLU A 6 12.99 19.33 -9.27
N GLN A 7 14.23 19.67 -9.61
CA GLN A 7 14.52 20.48 -10.78
C GLN A 7 14.34 19.72 -12.10
N GLU A 8 14.75 18.44 -12.17
CA GLU A 8 14.57 17.62 -13.37
C GLU A 8 13.09 17.33 -13.70
N LEU A 9 12.24 17.27 -12.66
CA LEU A 9 10.81 16.99 -12.79
C LEU A 9 9.98 18.17 -13.32
N THR A 10 10.55 19.38 -13.31
CA THR A 10 9.84 20.60 -13.77
C THR A 10 9.86 20.73 -15.30
N ILE A 11 10.81 20.12 -15.99
CA ILE A 11 11.08 20.32 -17.41
C ILE A 11 10.00 19.70 -18.32
N HIS A 12 9.22 18.73 -17.84
CA HIS A 12 8.29 17.97 -18.67
C HIS A 12 6.80 18.11 -18.29
N ARG A 13 6.47 19.09 -17.45
CA ARG A 13 5.06 19.33 -17.09
C ARG A 13 4.33 19.99 -18.25
N LYS A 14 3.46 19.23 -18.89
CA LYS A 14 2.66 19.68 -20.03
C LYS A 14 1.20 19.77 -19.64
N ASP A 15 0.52 20.77 -20.19
CA ASP A 15 -0.93 20.83 -20.16
C ASP A 15 -1.54 19.75 -21.05
N ALA A 16 -2.81 19.45 -20.82
CA ALA A 16 -3.54 18.56 -21.70
C ALA A 16 -3.64 19.18 -23.10
N THR A 17 -3.44 18.35 -24.13
CA THR A 17 -3.79 18.78 -25.49
C THR A 17 -5.29 19.02 -25.58
N GLN A 18 -5.74 19.81 -26.55
CA GLN A 18 -7.17 20.03 -26.80
C GLN A 18 -7.94 18.70 -26.94
N LYS A 19 -7.36 17.73 -27.64
CA LYS A 19 -7.96 16.41 -27.81
C LYS A 19 -8.07 15.66 -26.48
N THR A 20 -7.00 15.64 -25.66
CA THR A 20 -7.01 15.02 -24.33
C THR A 20 -8.05 15.67 -23.43
N ALA A 21 -8.08 16.99 -23.36
CA ALA A 21 -9.06 17.74 -22.56
C ALA A 21 -10.50 17.45 -22.99
N ALA A 22 -10.78 17.45 -24.30
CA ALA A 22 -12.09 17.12 -24.82
C ALA A 22 -12.52 15.68 -24.51
N THR A 23 -11.60 14.71 -24.65
CA THR A 23 -11.88 13.31 -24.31
C THR A 23 -12.18 13.14 -22.83
N ASN A 24 -11.38 13.76 -21.94
CA ASN A 24 -11.62 13.69 -20.50
C ASN A 24 -12.94 14.38 -20.10
N ALA A 25 -13.27 15.52 -20.71
CA ALA A 25 -14.53 16.21 -20.48
C ALA A 25 -15.75 15.38 -20.94
N GLU A 26 -15.63 14.69 -22.07
CA GLU A 26 -16.68 13.78 -22.54
C GLU A 26 -16.82 12.56 -21.62
N THR A 27 -15.70 11.98 -21.19
CA THR A 27 -15.69 10.89 -20.20
C THR A 27 -16.38 11.33 -18.91
N TYR A 28 -16.09 12.54 -18.41
CA TYR A 28 -16.70 13.08 -17.19
C TYR A 28 -18.23 13.09 -17.26
N LYS A 29 -18.81 13.47 -18.40
CA LYS A 29 -20.28 13.48 -18.60
C LYS A 29 -20.91 12.07 -18.55
N ASN A 30 -20.15 11.06 -18.96
CA ASN A 30 -20.61 9.67 -19.06
C ASN A 30 -20.32 8.83 -17.80
N ILE A 31 -19.75 9.42 -16.74
CA ILE A 31 -19.53 8.73 -15.47
C ILE A 31 -20.86 8.64 -14.70
N ASP A 32 -21.12 7.47 -14.17
CA ASP A 32 -22.16 7.27 -13.15
C ASP A 32 -21.70 7.83 -11.81
N TRP A 33 -22.02 9.09 -11.58
CA TRP A 33 -21.65 9.80 -10.35
C TRP A 33 -22.42 9.31 -9.12
N GLU A 34 -23.59 8.72 -9.29
CA GLU A 34 -24.32 8.13 -8.17
C GLU A 34 -23.61 6.87 -7.67
N GLN A 35 -23.09 6.03 -8.56
CA GLN A 35 -22.24 4.89 -8.17
C GLN A 35 -20.96 5.34 -7.47
N VAL A 36 -20.31 6.40 -7.92
CA VAL A 36 -19.12 6.96 -7.25
C VAL A 36 -19.45 7.39 -5.82
N LYS A 37 -20.60 8.03 -5.59
CA LYS A 37 -21.05 8.39 -4.25
C LYS A 37 -21.31 7.18 -3.37
N VAL A 38 -21.87 6.10 -3.90
CA VAL A 38 -22.09 4.85 -3.17
C VAL A 38 -20.76 4.29 -2.68
N GLU A 39 -19.72 4.26 -3.53
CA GLU A 39 -18.38 3.78 -3.18
C GLU A 39 -17.75 4.65 -2.07
N GLN A 40 -17.87 5.98 -2.17
CA GLN A 40 -17.39 6.93 -1.15
C GLN A 40 -18.10 6.74 0.19
N ASN A 41 -19.43 6.63 0.16
CA ASN A 41 -20.25 6.43 1.36
C ASN A 41 -19.93 5.11 2.06
N LEU A 42 -19.65 4.03 1.30
CA LEU A 42 -19.24 2.75 1.87
C LEU A 42 -17.89 2.87 2.60
N ALA A 43 -16.92 3.57 2.00
CA ALA A 43 -15.66 3.83 2.64
C ALA A 43 -15.81 4.66 3.93
N ASP A 44 -16.70 5.65 3.94
CA ASP A 44 -17.00 6.44 5.10
C ASP A 44 -17.70 5.64 6.20
N TYR A 45 -18.66 4.81 5.85
CA TYR A 45 -19.37 3.95 6.78
C TYR A 45 -18.44 2.93 7.47
N GLN A 46 -17.47 2.37 6.78
CA GLN A 46 -16.53 1.39 7.32
C GLN A 46 -15.41 2.00 8.17
N ALA A 47 -15.19 3.31 8.11
CA ALA A 47 -14.10 3.97 8.80
C ALA A 47 -14.31 4.00 10.31
N LEU A 48 -13.53 3.24 11.08
CA LEU A 48 -13.47 3.35 12.53
C LEU A 48 -12.63 4.54 12.98
N VAL A 49 -11.51 4.76 12.32
CA VAL A 49 -10.56 5.83 12.62
C VAL A 49 -9.99 6.38 11.33
N ARG A 50 -10.12 7.67 11.11
CA ARG A 50 -9.43 8.38 10.04
C ARG A 50 -8.07 8.85 10.52
N VAL A 51 -7.06 8.64 9.70
CA VAL A 51 -5.70 9.17 9.91
C VAL A 51 -5.38 10.06 8.70
N PRO A 52 -5.74 11.35 8.74
CA PRO A 52 -5.55 12.23 7.59
C PRO A 52 -4.06 12.36 7.26
N PHE A 53 -3.70 12.04 6.02
CA PHE A 53 -2.37 12.22 5.47
C PHE A 53 -1.23 11.72 6.38
N PRO A 54 -1.16 10.41 6.69
CA PRO A 54 -0.15 9.87 7.58
C PRO A 54 1.27 10.15 7.08
N LEU A 55 2.11 10.51 8.05
CA LEU A 55 3.55 10.67 7.89
C LEU A 55 4.24 9.63 8.76
N ILE A 56 4.95 8.71 8.16
CA ILE A 56 5.72 7.67 8.86
C ILE A 56 7.20 7.90 8.56
N SER A 57 7.98 8.07 9.63
CA SER A 57 9.41 8.34 9.54
C SER A 57 10.21 7.27 10.26
N LYS A 58 11.45 7.12 9.85
CA LYS A 58 12.43 6.26 10.51
C LYS A 58 13.54 7.12 11.10
N LYS A 59 13.98 6.76 12.30
CA LYS A 59 15.08 7.45 12.98
C LYS A 59 16.35 7.43 12.10
N ASN A 60 17.01 8.59 11.98
CA ASN A 60 18.23 8.79 11.18
C ASN A 60 18.05 8.61 9.65
N GLN A 61 16.84 8.70 9.14
CA GLN A 61 16.58 8.74 7.71
C GLN A 61 16.21 10.17 7.28
N LEU A 62 16.79 10.63 6.18
CA LEU A 62 16.60 12.01 5.68
C LEU A 62 15.17 12.22 5.13
N TYR A 63 14.62 11.20 4.50
CA TYR A 63 13.28 11.23 3.91
C TYR A 63 12.31 10.34 4.71
N PRO A 64 11.03 10.70 4.77
CA PRO A 64 10.04 9.84 5.41
C PRO A 64 9.91 8.49 4.70
N VAL A 65 9.58 7.47 5.47
CA VAL A 65 9.25 6.15 4.94
C VAL A 65 7.96 6.21 4.12
N TRP A 66 6.99 6.97 4.61
CA TRP A 66 5.70 7.19 3.97
C TRP A 66 5.22 8.61 4.22
N ASP A 67 4.75 9.30 3.20
CA ASP A 67 4.23 10.67 3.30
C ASP A 67 3.04 10.88 2.37
N LEU A 68 1.83 10.71 2.92
CA LEU A 68 0.61 10.88 2.15
C LEU A 68 0.21 12.36 1.98
N ARG A 69 0.84 13.29 2.70
CA ARG A 69 0.60 14.74 2.61
C ARG A 69 0.87 15.30 1.21
N LYS A 70 1.78 14.64 0.46
CA LYS A 70 2.11 14.98 -0.94
C LYS A 70 0.92 14.94 -1.88
N TYR A 71 -0.18 14.27 -1.46
CA TYR A 71 -1.39 14.10 -2.25
C TYR A 71 -2.56 14.97 -1.75
N ALA A 72 -2.31 15.94 -0.87
CA ALA A 72 -3.36 16.85 -0.36
C ALA A 72 -4.05 17.64 -1.47
N PHE A 73 -3.34 17.96 -2.55
CA PHE A 73 -3.87 18.66 -3.73
C PHE A 73 -5.12 18.01 -4.34
N LEU A 74 -5.35 16.72 -4.11
CA LEU A 74 -6.55 16.01 -4.59
C LEU A 74 -7.85 16.57 -4.00
N PHE A 75 -7.80 17.20 -2.84
CA PHE A 75 -8.97 17.80 -2.18
C PHE A 75 -9.06 19.32 -2.35
N GLU A 76 -7.99 19.94 -2.82
CA GLU A 76 -7.90 21.39 -3.01
C GLU A 76 -8.38 21.84 -4.39
N GLN A 77 -8.48 20.90 -5.34
CA GLN A 77 -8.73 21.20 -6.73
C GLN A 77 -9.88 20.36 -7.31
N SER A 78 -10.51 20.88 -8.35
CA SER A 78 -11.41 20.10 -9.20
C SER A 78 -10.61 19.19 -10.14
N THR A 79 -11.26 18.19 -10.73
CA THR A 79 -10.64 17.28 -11.71
C THR A 79 -9.99 18.07 -12.86
N PRO A 80 -8.66 17.99 -13.02
CA PRO A 80 -7.96 18.72 -14.08
C PRO A 80 -8.13 18.06 -15.44
N ALA A 81 -8.02 18.86 -16.51
CA ALA A 81 -8.13 18.36 -17.90
C ALA A 81 -7.02 17.33 -18.27
N THR A 82 -5.93 17.30 -17.51
CA THR A 82 -4.79 16.37 -17.69
C THR A 82 -5.07 14.96 -17.19
N VAL A 83 -6.13 14.74 -16.39
CA VAL A 83 -6.37 13.49 -15.66
C VAL A 83 -7.71 12.88 -16.08
N HIS A 84 -7.72 11.58 -16.27
CA HIS A 84 -8.97 10.85 -16.45
C HIS A 84 -9.85 10.98 -15.18
N PRO A 85 -11.13 11.37 -15.29
CA PRO A 85 -11.96 11.68 -14.13
C PRO A 85 -12.09 10.54 -13.11
N LYS A 86 -12.21 9.30 -13.57
CA LYS A 86 -12.26 8.12 -12.67
C LYS A 86 -10.95 7.91 -11.91
N LEU A 87 -9.80 8.20 -12.52
CA LEU A 87 -8.50 8.12 -11.83
C LEU A 87 -8.41 9.18 -10.72
N TRP A 88 -8.96 10.37 -10.96
CA TRP A 88 -9.01 11.42 -9.95
C TRP A 88 -9.83 11.01 -8.73
N GLU A 89 -11.03 10.46 -8.94
CA GLU A 89 -11.88 9.97 -7.85
C GLU A 89 -11.25 8.75 -7.14
N GLN A 90 -10.66 7.81 -7.88
CA GLN A 90 -9.90 6.71 -7.29
C GLN A 90 -8.74 7.23 -6.46
N GLY A 91 -8.04 8.25 -6.93
CA GLY A 91 -6.98 8.92 -6.21
C GLY A 91 -7.45 9.51 -4.88
N LYS A 92 -8.64 10.12 -4.84
CA LYS A 92 -9.24 10.61 -3.60
C LYS A 92 -9.59 9.50 -2.63
N LEU A 93 -10.09 8.36 -3.10
CA LEU A 93 -10.36 7.20 -2.23
C LEU A 93 -9.08 6.63 -1.64
N ASN A 94 -8.02 6.51 -2.44
CA ASN A 94 -6.74 5.91 -2.01
C ASN A 94 -5.92 6.80 -1.05
N VAL A 95 -6.27 8.06 -0.83
CA VAL A 95 -5.68 8.89 0.24
C VAL A 95 -6.50 8.90 1.53
N GLN A 96 -7.64 8.25 1.55
CA GLN A 96 -8.45 8.12 2.76
C GLN A 96 -7.83 7.07 3.69
N ALA A 97 -6.75 7.46 4.36
CA ALA A 97 -6.02 6.58 5.25
C ALA A 97 -6.73 6.38 6.60
N GLY A 98 -6.54 5.20 7.19
CA GLY A 98 -7.09 4.90 8.51
C GLY A 98 -7.35 3.43 8.77
N LEU A 99 -8.10 3.18 9.84
CA LEU A 99 -8.57 1.87 10.27
C LEU A 99 -10.04 1.70 9.86
N TYR A 100 -10.33 0.63 9.17
CA TYR A 100 -11.64 0.29 8.64
C TYR A 100 -12.14 -1.04 9.21
N GLN A 101 -13.40 -1.10 9.59
CA GLN A 101 -14.06 -2.35 9.92
C GLN A 101 -14.82 -2.87 8.72
N VAL A 102 -14.28 -3.93 8.11
CA VAL A 102 -14.87 -4.55 6.91
C VAL A 102 -16.05 -5.44 7.28
N THR A 103 -15.90 -6.22 8.35
CA THR A 103 -16.96 -7.02 8.99
C THR A 103 -16.75 -6.99 10.49
N GLU A 104 -17.62 -7.65 11.26
CA GLU A 104 -17.53 -7.71 12.73
C GLU A 104 -16.12 -8.08 13.24
N ASN A 105 -15.44 -9.01 12.56
CA ASN A 105 -14.15 -9.54 12.98
C ASN A 105 -13.00 -9.28 11.98
N ILE A 106 -13.23 -8.49 10.94
CA ILE A 106 -12.23 -8.17 9.92
C ILE A 106 -11.99 -6.67 9.89
N PHE A 107 -10.75 -6.29 10.11
CA PHE A 107 -10.28 -4.91 10.14
C PHE A 107 -9.18 -4.71 9.10
N GLN A 108 -9.12 -3.54 8.50
CA GLN A 108 -8.13 -3.23 7.47
C GLN A 108 -7.54 -1.85 7.71
N VAL A 109 -6.22 -1.75 7.69
CA VAL A 109 -5.53 -0.45 7.63
C VAL A 109 -5.24 -0.13 6.18
N ARG A 110 -5.71 1.02 5.74
CA ARG A 110 -5.59 1.53 4.36
C ARG A 110 -4.79 2.82 4.35
N GLY A 111 -4.11 3.10 3.24
CA GLY A 111 -3.39 4.35 3.01
C GLY A 111 -2.09 4.50 3.81
N PHE A 112 -1.54 3.42 4.38
CA PHE A 112 -0.24 3.41 5.06
C PHE A 112 0.88 2.89 4.15
N ASP A 113 0.51 2.39 2.98
CA ASP A 113 1.38 1.90 1.91
C ASP A 113 0.57 1.80 0.61
N MET A 114 1.15 1.28 -0.48
CA MET A 114 0.43 0.93 -1.69
C MET A 114 -0.63 -0.15 -1.42
N ALA A 115 -0.23 -1.25 -0.78
CA ALA A 115 -1.13 -2.33 -0.37
C ALA A 115 -1.88 -1.99 0.92
N ASN A 116 -2.90 -2.77 1.23
CA ASN A 116 -3.60 -2.74 2.51
C ASN A 116 -3.13 -3.91 3.39
N ILE A 117 -3.23 -3.76 4.70
CA ILE A 117 -3.01 -4.84 5.66
C ILE A 117 -4.30 -5.18 6.36
N THR A 118 -4.61 -6.47 6.43
CA THR A 118 -5.87 -6.95 6.98
C THR A 118 -5.64 -7.77 8.25
N PHE A 119 -6.42 -7.48 9.28
CA PHE A 119 -6.40 -8.14 10.58
C PHE A 119 -7.73 -8.86 10.80
N VAL A 120 -7.67 -10.18 10.96
CA VAL A 120 -8.82 -11.01 11.29
C VAL A 120 -8.75 -11.36 12.77
N LYS A 121 -9.78 -10.97 13.53
CA LYS A 121 -9.88 -11.23 14.96
C LYS A 121 -10.32 -12.67 15.20
N GLY A 122 -9.38 -13.53 15.61
CA GLY A 122 -9.66 -14.89 16.01
C GLY A 122 -9.96 -15.00 17.52
N LYS A 123 -10.35 -16.18 17.97
CA LYS A 123 -10.64 -16.45 19.39
C LYS A 123 -9.43 -16.22 20.32
N THR A 124 -8.21 -16.40 19.81
CA THR A 124 -6.98 -16.36 20.62
C THR A 124 -5.98 -15.29 20.20
N GLY A 125 -6.27 -14.52 19.17
CA GLY A 125 -5.41 -13.45 18.68
C GLY A 125 -5.66 -13.10 17.22
N TRP A 126 -4.78 -12.27 16.65
CA TRP A 126 -4.87 -11.81 15.28
C TRP A 126 -4.34 -12.84 14.27
N ILE A 127 -5.04 -12.97 13.15
CA ILE A 127 -4.50 -13.49 11.89
C ILE A 127 -4.30 -12.29 10.98
N VAL A 128 -3.08 -12.12 10.48
CA VAL A 128 -2.73 -10.97 9.61
C VAL A 128 -2.62 -11.47 8.18
N ILE A 129 -3.26 -10.77 7.25
CA ILE A 129 -3.16 -11.05 5.80
C ILE A 129 -2.38 -9.91 5.19
N ASP A 130 -1.26 -10.25 4.59
CA ASP A 130 -0.23 -9.36 4.05
C ASP A 130 0.41 -8.44 5.10
N CYS A 131 1.53 -7.81 4.78
CA CYS A 131 2.31 -7.05 5.76
C CYS A 131 2.83 -5.72 5.26
N LEU A 132 2.28 -5.17 4.16
CA LEU A 132 2.79 -3.96 3.53
C LEU A 132 4.24 -4.10 3.03
N THR A 133 4.81 -3.04 2.47
CA THR A 133 6.17 -3.04 1.90
C THR A 133 7.26 -2.97 2.97
N SER A 134 7.04 -2.16 4.01
CA SER A 134 8.10 -1.86 4.98
C SER A 134 7.71 -2.18 6.41
N LYS A 135 8.75 -2.49 7.20
CA LYS A 135 8.63 -2.73 8.64
C LYS A 135 7.91 -1.58 9.34
N GLU A 136 8.29 -0.37 9.03
CA GLU A 136 7.81 0.83 9.71
C GLU A 136 6.32 1.08 9.44
N THR A 137 5.86 0.88 8.21
CA THR A 137 4.43 1.03 7.88
C THR A 137 3.60 -0.07 8.51
N ALA A 138 4.12 -1.30 8.56
CA ALA A 138 3.47 -2.43 9.22
C ALA A 138 3.39 -2.25 10.75
N GLU A 139 4.46 -1.73 11.39
CA GLU A 139 4.46 -1.39 12.83
C GLU A 139 3.39 -0.35 13.17
N GLU A 140 3.29 0.73 12.39
CA GLU A 140 2.29 1.77 12.63
C GLU A 140 0.87 1.25 12.37
N ALA A 141 0.67 0.39 11.37
CA ALA A 141 -0.62 -0.26 11.14
C ALA A 141 -1.02 -1.17 12.32
N LEU A 142 -0.11 -2.00 12.83
CA LEU A 142 -0.36 -2.84 14.00
C LEU A 142 -0.64 -2.01 15.25
N LYS A 143 0.08 -0.92 15.44
CA LYS A 143 -0.11 0.00 16.55
C LYS A 143 -1.51 0.61 16.50
N LEU A 144 -1.95 1.09 15.32
CA LEU A 144 -3.28 1.65 15.13
C LEU A 144 -4.39 0.64 15.47
N VAL A 145 -4.28 -0.59 14.98
CA VAL A 145 -5.24 -1.67 15.29
C VAL A 145 -5.26 -1.99 16.79
N ASN A 146 -4.08 -2.12 17.42
CA ASN A 146 -3.99 -2.43 18.85
C ASN A 146 -4.56 -1.32 19.74
N GLN A 147 -4.46 -0.06 19.32
CA GLN A 147 -5.04 1.07 20.06
C GLN A 147 -6.57 1.08 20.05
N HIS A 148 -7.18 0.66 18.94
CA HIS A 148 -8.64 0.78 18.76
C HIS A 148 -9.41 -0.53 18.88
N CYS A 149 -8.78 -1.68 18.60
CA CYS A 149 -9.41 -3.01 18.63
C CYS A 149 -8.88 -3.90 19.75
N GLY A 150 -7.99 -3.36 20.60
CA GLY A 150 -7.34 -4.10 21.68
C GLY A 150 -6.08 -4.85 21.25
N LYS A 151 -5.12 -4.96 22.17
CA LYS A 151 -3.83 -5.63 21.94
C LYS A 151 -4.01 -7.14 22.03
N HIS A 152 -3.77 -7.82 20.91
CA HIS A 152 -3.82 -9.28 20.83
C HIS A 152 -2.50 -9.83 20.25
N SER A 153 -2.15 -11.08 20.65
CA SER A 153 -1.00 -11.77 20.07
C SER A 153 -1.27 -12.12 18.59
N ILE A 154 -0.23 -12.06 17.76
CA ILE A 154 -0.31 -12.54 16.38
C ILE A 154 -0.24 -14.08 16.41
N LYS A 155 -1.21 -14.75 15.83
CA LYS A 155 -1.28 -16.22 15.74
C LYS A 155 -0.85 -16.74 14.38
N ALA A 156 -1.17 -16.00 13.34
CA ALA A 156 -0.73 -16.33 12.00
C ALA A 156 -0.52 -15.08 11.16
N VAL A 157 0.38 -15.19 10.18
CA VAL A 157 0.52 -14.27 9.06
C VAL A 157 0.35 -15.08 7.79
N ILE A 158 -0.44 -14.57 6.85
CA ILE A 158 -0.70 -15.21 5.56
C ILE A 158 -0.28 -14.23 4.46
N PHE A 159 0.65 -14.64 3.62
CA PHE A 159 0.99 -13.89 2.41
C PHE A 159 0.11 -14.33 1.27
N SER A 160 -0.54 -13.38 0.62
CA SER A 160 -1.40 -13.63 -0.54
C SER A 160 -0.56 -14.03 -1.76
N HIS A 161 0.57 -13.36 -1.98
CA HIS A 161 1.50 -13.61 -3.08
C HIS A 161 2.90 -13.00 -2.82
N SER A 162 3.81 -13.14 -3.79
CA SER A 162 5.24 -12.86 -3.67
C SER A 162 5.66 -11.41 -3.93
N HIS A 163 4.75 -10.49 -4.23
CA HIS A 163 5.11 -9.09 -4.40
C HIS A 163 5.52 -8.45 -3.07
N ILE A 164 6.49 -7.55 -3.15
CA ILE A 164 7.19 -7.00 -1.98
C ILE A 164 6.28 -6.19 -1.04
N ASP A 165 5.24 -5.55 -1.58
CA ASP A 165 4.25 -4.76 -0.85
C ASP A 165 3.25 -5.63 -0.04
N HIS A 166 3.37 -6.95 -0.12
CA HIS A 166 2.55 -7.90 0.63
C HIS A 166 3.31 -8.65 1.73
N TYR A 167 4.65 -8.71 1.67
CA TYR A 167 5.44 -9.41 2.69
C TYR A 167 6.53 -8.58 3.36
N GLY A 168 6.99 -7.49 2.71
CA GLY A 168 8.21 -6.78 3.10
C GLY A 168 8.19 -6.19 4.51
N GLY A 169 7.03 -5.92 5.07
CA GLY A 169 6.84 -5.40 6.42
C GLY A 169 6.74 -6.45 7.53
N ILE A 170 6.98 -7.73 7.25
CA ILE A 170 6.74 -8.83 8.19
C ILE A 170 7.37 -8.64 9.58
N LEU A 171 8.58 -8.09 9.68
CA LEU A 171 9.20 -7.83 10.99
C LEU A 171 8.58 -6.64 11.74
N GLY A 172 7.70 -5.87 11.11
CA GLY A 172 6.85 -4.90 11.80
C GLY A 172 5.69 -5.57 12.54
N ILE A 173 5.24 -6.72 12.04
CA ILE A 173 4.19 -7.55 12.65
C ILE A 173 4.76 -8.58 13.62
N LEU A 174 5.89 -9.19 13.26
CA LEU A 174 6.61 -10.19 14.06
C LEU A 174 8.05 -9.73 14.31
N PRO A 175 8.27 -8.77 15.23
CA PRO A 175 9.55 -8.06 15.38
C PRO A 175 10.72 -8.95 15.82
N ASP A 176 10.47 -10.09 16.45
CA ASP A 176 11.50 -11.04 16.85
C ASP A 176 11.01 -12.47 16.67
N SER A 177 11.76 -13.25 15.89
CA SER A 177 11.48 -14.66 15.67
C SER A 177 11.56 -15.50 16.96
N THR A 178 12.28 -15.04 17.98
CA THR A 178 12.42 -15.74 19.27
C THR A 178 11.21 -15.55 20.16
N GLN A 179 10.55 -14.39 20.11
CA GLN A 179 9.33 -14.10 20.88
C GLN A 179 8.06 -14.69 20.24
N ASN A 180 8.11 -14.96 18.94
CA ASN A 180 6.95 -15.41 18.15
C ASN A 180 6.96 -16.91 17.85
N LYS A 181 7.55 -17.74 18.71
CA LYS A 181 7.60 -19.22 18.53
C LYS A 181 6.24 -19.88 18.27
N ASN A 182 5.16 -19.23 18.68
CA ASN A 182 3.79 -19.72 18.52
C ASN A 182 3.05 -19.09 17.33
N SER A 183 3.69 -18.17 16.59
CA SER A 183 3.09 -17.56 15.39
C SER A 183 3.46 -18.38 14.16
N LYS A 184 2.49 -18.63 13.29
CA LYS A 184 2.71 -19.36 12.04
C LYS A 184 2.71 -18.38 10.86
N VAL A 185 3.59 -18.60 9.90
CA VAL A 185 3.61 -17.84 8.63
C VAL A 185 3.25 -18.80 7.50
N TYR A 186 2.27 -18.42 6.72
CA TYR A 186 1.78 -19.17 5.57
C TYR A 186 2.06 -18.39 4.29
N ALA A 187 2.53 -19.08 3.27
CA ALA A 187 2.78 -18.52 1.96
C ALA A 187 2.40 -19.53 0.87
N PRO A 188 2.12 -19.11 -0.36
CA PRO A 188 1.90 -20.01 -1.49
C PRO A 188 3.11 -20.92 -1.75
N ALA A 189 2.88 -22.07 -2.35
CA ALA A 189 3.98 -22.93 -2.82
C ALA A 189 4.86 -22.18 -3.83
N GLY A 190 6.19 -22.34 -3.75
CA GLY A 190 7.13 -21.63 -4.62
C GLY A 190 7.32 -20.13 -4.27
N PHE A 191 6.78 -19.66 -3.15
CA PHE A 191 6.85 -18.26 -2.74
C PHE A 191 8.28 -17.70 -2.73
N MET A 192 9.23 -18.43 -2.11
CA MET A 192 10.62 -17.96 -2.01
C MET A 192 11.31 -17.91 -3.37
N ASP A 193 11.02 -18.86 -4.26
CA ASP A 193 11.57 -18.87 -5.61
C ASP A 193 11.06 -17.66 -6.39
N ALA A 194 9.76 -17.38 -6.32
CA ALA A 194 9.15 -16.20 -6.93
C ALA A 194 9.71 -14.88 -6.36
N VAL A 195 9.91 -14.79 -5.04
CA VAL A 195 10.55 -13.62 -4.40
C VAL A 195 11.97 -13.40 -4.93
N ILE A 196 12.77 -14.47 -5.07
CA ILE A 196 14.14 -14.38 -5.57
C ILE A 196 14.14 -14.00 -7.05
N ASP A 197 13.31 -14.64 -7.85
CA ASP A 197 13.21 -14.37 -9.28
C ASP A 197 12.86 -12.91 -9.57
N GLU A 198 11.88 -12.36 -8.85
CA GLU A 198 11.43 -10.98 -9.05
C GLU A 198 12.43 -9.95 -8.51
N ASN A 199 12.92 -10.15 -7.27
CA ASN A 199 13.66 -9.10 -6.55
C ASN A 199 15.18 -9.23 -6.67
N VAL A 200 15.71 -10.37 -7.16
CA VAL A 200 17.15 -10.60 -7.37
C VAL A 200 17.43 -10.82 -8.85
N THR A 201 16.87 -11.85 -9.44
CA THR A 201 17.17 -12.24 -10.83
C THR A 201 16.70 -11.18 -11.84
N ALA A 202 15.46 -10.74 -11.72
CA ALA A 202 14.85 -9.74 -12.58
C ALA A 202 14.92 -8.30 -12.03
N ALA A 203 15.53 -8.07 -10.85
CA ALA A 203 15.46 -6.82 -10.10
C ALA A 203 15.73 -5.55 -10.92
N THR A 204 16.79 -5.56 -11.73
CA THR A 204 17.12 -4.40 -12.58
C THR A 204 16.04 -4.13 -13.64
N ALA A 205 15.50 -5.17 -14.25
CA ALA A 205 14.41 -5.05 -15.22
C ALA A 205 13.13 -4.57 -14.56
N MET A 206 12.80 -5.11 -13.38
CA MET A 206 11.63 -4.71 -12.58
C MET A 206 11.73 -3.25 -12.12
N THR A 207 12.90 -2.81 -11.65
CA THR A 207 13.12 -1.41 -11.27
C THR A 207 12.96 -0.46 -12.46
N ARG A 208 13.47 -0.79 -13.63
CA ARG A 208 13.29 0.02 -14.86
C ARG A 208 11.82 0.08 -15.26
N ARG A 209 11.13 -1.06 -15.24
CA ARG A 209 9.70 -1.15 -15.56
C ARG A 209 8.86 -0.31 -14.60
N SER A 210 9.14 -0.37 -13.30
CA SER A 210 8.37 0.35 -12.29
C SER A 210 8.40 1.87 -12.48
N GLN A 211 9.50 2.43 -12.99
CA GLN A 211 9.61 3.86 -13.28
C GLN A 211 8.57 4.32 -14.31
N TYR A 212 8.26 3.47 -15.29
CA TYR A 212 7.25 3.77 -16.32
C TYR A 212 5.83 3.41 -15.88
N MET A 213 5.66 2.29 -15.17
CA MET A 213 4.34 1.85 -14.72
C MET A 213 3.75 2.73 -13.62
N TYR A 214 4.59 3.11 -12.65
CA TYR A 214 4.12 3.78 -11.43
C TYR A 214 4.46 5.27 -11.41
N GLY A 215 5.11 5.79 -12.44
CA GLY A 215 5.43 7.22 -12.52
C GLY A 215 6.21 7.74 -11.31
N ILE A 216 7.09 6.91 -10.71
CA ILE A 216 7.78 7.23 -9.43
C ILE A 216 8.65 8.49 -9.51
N ARG A 217 9.07 8.88 -10.73
CA ARG A 217 9.84 10.10 -11.00
C ARG A 217 8.98 11.33 -11.25
N LEU A 218 7.66 11.17 -11.38
CA LEU A 218 6.75 12.29 -11.57
C LEU A 218 6.49 13.02 -10.24
N ARG A 219 6.29 14.32 -10.31
CA ARG A 219 5.81 15.09 -9.15
C ARG A 219 4.42 14.60 -8.75
N ARG A 220 4.08 14.79 -7.48
CA ARG A 220 2.73 14.52 -6.95
C ARG A 220 1.93 15.79 -7.10
N ASP A 221 1.30 15.94 -8.27
CA ASP A 221 0.45 17.07 -8.62
C ASP A 221 -0.47 16.72 -9.80
N GLU A 222 -1.32 17.65 -10.23
CA GLU A 222 -2.34 17.48 -11.26
C GLU A 222 -1.78 17.19 -12.66
N LYS A 223 -0.50 17.38 -12.90
CA LYS A 223 0.21 17.08 -14.15
C LYS A 223 1.23 15.95 -14.02
N GLY A 224 1.27 15.31 -12.88
CA GLY A 224 2.21 14.28 -12.55
C GLY A 224 1.55 12.99 -12.05
N LEU A 225 2.01 12.47 -10.92
CA LEU A 225 1.48 11.26 -10.33
C LEU A 225 0.26 11.56 -9.45
N ILE A 226 -0.88 11.09 -9.88
CA ILE A 226 -2.15 11.18 -9.15
C ILE A 226 -2.34 9.92 -8.30
N ASP A 227 -2.26 8.77 -8.95
CA ASP A 227 -2.52 7.45 -8.39
C ASP A 227 -2.04 6.37 -9.35
N ASN A 228 -1.79 5.17 -8.86
CA ASN A 228 -1.48 4.01 -9.69
C ASN A 228 -2.71 3.15 -10.02
N GLY A 229 -3.89 3.58 -9.58
CA GLY A 229 -5.14 2.84 -9.71
C GLY A 229 -5.37 1.80 -8.61
N ILE A 230 -4.29 1.32 -7.99
CA ILE A 230 -4.31 0.35 -6.88
C ILE A 230 -3.85 0.97 -5.55
N GLY A 231 -3.20 2.12 -5.60
CA GLY A 231 -2.65 2.84 -4.47
C GLY A 231 -1.75 3.98 -4.94
N LYS A 232 -1.02 4.59 -4.02
CA LYS A 232 -0.17 5.74 -4.34
C LYS A 232 1.22 5.33 -4.83
N GLU A 233 2.03 4.82 -3.96
CA GLU A 233 3.39 4.35 -4.22
C GLU A 233 3.77 3.33 -3.13
N ILE A 234 4.88 2.62 -3.29
CA ILE A 234 5.43 1.77 -2.25
C ILE A 234 6.15 2.63 -1.21
N SER A 235 6.14 2.20 0.06
CA SER A 235 6.89 2.88 1.12
C SER A 235 8.41 2.66 0.98
N PHE A 236 9.19 3.66 1.40
CA PHE A 236 10.65 3.67 1.33
C PHE A 236 11.30 3.32 2.68
N GLY A 237 10.83 2.24 3.30
CA GLY A 237 11.29 1.79 4.61
C GLY A 237 12.21 0.56 4.55
N THR A 238 12.28 -0.13 5.69
CA THR A 238 13.07 -1.35 5.84
C THR A 238 12.27 -2.54 5.30
N ILE A 239 12.73 -3.11 4.21
CA ILE A 239 12.17 -4.36 3.67
C ILE A 239 12.75 -5.53 4.44
N THR A 240 11.90 -6.45 4.84
CA THR A 240 12.25 -7.59 5.67
C THR A 240 11.70 -8.88 5.10
N LEU A 241 12.37 -9.99 5.44
CA LEU A 241 11.95 -11.33 5.04
C LEU A 241 12.28 -12.30 6.17
N ILE A 242 11.38 -13.18 6.52
CA ILE A 242 11.64 -14.22 7.51
C ILE A 242 12.51 -15.30 6.88
N LYS A 243 13.68 -15.55 7.48
CA LYS A 243 14.52 -16.68 7.10
C LYS A 243 13.83 -17.99 7.49
N GLY A 244 13.45 -18.79 6.50
CA GLY A 244 13.00 -20.17 6.73
C GLY A 244 14.12 -20.99 7.34
N ASN A 245 13.87 -21.69 8.46
CA ASN A 245 14.82 -22.63 9.01
C ASN A 245 14.75 -23.91 8.17
N ARG A 246 15.82 -24.29 7.47
CA ARG A 246 15.86 -25.47 6.56
C ARG A 246 15.43 -26.79 7.21
N ARG A 247 15.41 -26.88 8.54
CA ARG A 247 15.01 -28.08 9.28
C ARG A 247 13.56 -28.06 9.79
N ASN A 248 12.93 -26.87 9.89
CA ASN A 248 11.54 -26.69 10.24
C ASN A 248 11.05 -25.50 9.41
N SER A 249 10.82 -25.70 8.11
CA SER A 249 10.24 -24.65 7.27
C SER A 249 8.92 -24.19 7.92
N PRO A 250 8.79 -22.93 8.36
CA PRO A 250 7.50 -22.42 8.84
C PRO A 250 6.49 -22.30 7.70
N PHE A 251 6.94 -22.51 6.47
CA PHE A 251 6.11 -22.57 5.28
C PHE A 251 5.73 -24.03 5.05
N PRO A 252 4.47 -24.42 5.24
CA PRO A 252 4.03 -25.75 4.87
C PRO A 252 4.23 -25.91 3.37
N THR A 253 4.96 -26.96 2.99
CA THR A 253 5.23 -27.34 1.61
C THR A 253 3.98 -27.81 0.85
N SER A 254 2.81 -27.69 1.44
CA SER A 254 1.55 -28.11 0.84
C SER A 254 0.39 -27.26 1.34
N PHE A 255 0.05 -26.18 0.63
CA PHE A 255 -1.33 -25.77 0.53
C PHE A 255 -1.91 -26.39 -0.75
N LEU A 256 -2.41 -27.59 -0.62
CA LEU A 256 -3.39 -28.12 -1.55
C LEU A 256 -4.73 -27.45 -1.20
N CYS A 257 -5.12 -26.40 -1.94
CA CYS A 257 -6.53 -26.17 -2.18
C CYS A 257 -7.04 -27.40 -2.93
N LYS A 258 -7.80 -28.25 -2.24
CA LYS A 258 -8.76 -29.14 -2.90
C LYS A 258 -10.03 -28.36 -3.16
#